data_36edb6357140d0a4971c851a0490cb00
#
_entry.id   36edb6357140d0a4971c851a0490cb00
#
_cell.length_a   1.000
_cell.length_b   1.000
_cell.length_c   1.000
_cell.angle_alpha   90.00
_cell.angle_beta   90.00
_cell.angle_gamma   90.00
#
_symmetry.space_group_name_H-M   'P 1'
#
loop_
_entity.id
_entity.type
_entity.pdbx_description
1 polymer ?
#
loop_
_entity_poly.entity_id
_entity_poly.type
_entity_poly.pdbx_seq_one_letter_code
_entity_poly.pdbx_strand_id
1 'polypeptide(L)'
;MKSRRILAPLLVLLFPLMAFAEDPKEDFFAAARKGDVEALKSLLAKGVDVNSKTNYGATALSYACDRGHTAVVQLLIEKGADVNARDSFYNATPIIWAAQRGFAEIVKLLLDHGATGSKDQFLMMGVYGHHNELIKLMLDRGGILPDTLSLALKQAEENQWADVADMLKKAGAKPAPKADFKVDEATLKTYEGVYKNDQVGELTFVVKDGKFTGRLAGQDWFTTAAIDKNTFNIVEAAGATIKFNSEGEKVVGLTLKQTGNTFEFKRVEQK
;
A
#
# COMPACT_ATOMS: atom_id res chain seq x y z
N MET A 1 80.49 12.97 48.97
CA MET A 1 79.13 13.42 48.48
C MET A 1 78.43 12.25 47.81
N LYS A 2 77.43 11.66 48.51
CA LYS A 2 76.66 10.50 48.02
C LYS A 2 75.34 10.98 47.42
N SER A 3 75.19 10.88 46.10
CA SER A 3 73.92 11.24 45.40
C SER A 3 72.92 10.11 45.61
N ARG A 4 71.82 10.41 46.30
CA ARG A 4 70.66 9.53 46.44
C ARG A 4 69.81 9.63 45.16
N ARG A 5 69.76 8.57 44.39
CA ARG A 5 68.73 8.45 43.27
C ARG A 5 67.41 8.08 43.93
N ILE A 6 66.47 8.97 43.83
CA ILE A 6 65.05 8.75 44.18
C ILE A 6 64.41 8.02 43.02
N LEU A 7 64.06 6.75 43.19
CA LEU A 7 63.19 6.03 42.26
C LEU A 7 61.75 6.50 42.54
N ALA A 8 61.16 7.19 41.60
CA ALA A 8 59.75 7.44 41.63
C ALA A 8 58.98 6.16 41.26
N PRO A 9 57.94 5.78 42.01
CA PRO A 9 57.09 4.63 41.59
C PRO A 9 56.27 4.99 40.38
N LEU A 10 56.42 4.18 39.34
CA LEU A 10 55.57 4.22 38.13
C LEU A 10 54.16 3.79 38.51
N LEU A 11 53.27 4.76 38.74
CA LEU A 11 51.85 4.54 38.96
C LEU A 11 51.20 4.10 37.64
N VAL A 12 51.14 2.79 37.38
CA VAL A 12 50.38 2.21 36.29
C VAL A 12 48.89 2.42 36.61
N LEU A 13 48.33 3.50 36.10
CA LEU A 13 46.89 3.67 36.07
C LEU A 13 46.28 2.59 35.16
N LEU A 14 45.85 1.50 35.78
CA LEU A 14 44.92 0.53 35.20
C LEU A 14 43.58 1.30 34.97
N PHE A 15 43.44 1.94 33.80
CA PHE A 15 42.13 2.28 33.31
C PHE A 15 41.41 0.94 33.08
N PRO A 16 40.29 0.68 33.78
CA PRO A 16 39.44 -0.41 33.35
C PRO A 16 39.05 -0.10 31.93
N LEU A 17 39.40 -1.00 31.02
CA LEU A 17 38.84 -1.04 29.67
C LEU A 17 37.31 -1.23 29.88
N MET A 18 36.59 -0.13 30.00
CA MET A 18 35.12 -0.17 29.88
C MET A 18 34.87 -0.73 28.48
N ALA A 19 34.75 -2.04 28.38
CA ALA A 19 34.07 -2.66 27.27
C ALA A 19 32.70 -1.96 27.22
N PHE A 20 32.49 -1.15 26.20
CA PHE A 20 31.13 -0.69 25.88
C PHE A 20 30.34 -1.98 25.75
N ALA A 21 29.54 -2.30 26.76
CA ALA A 21 28.58 -3.39 26.63
C ALA A 21 27.65 -2.96 25.48
N GLU A 22 27.86 -3.62 24.35
CA GLU A 22 26.95 -3.46 23.23
C GLU A 22 25.53 -3.76 23.74
N ASP A 23 24.58 -2.91 23.43
CA ASP A 23 23.18 -3.14 23.86
C ASP A 23 22.70 -4.44 23.19
N PRO A 24 22.34 -5.48 23.94
CA PRO A 24 21.89 -6.74 23.35
C PRO A 24 20.71 -6.58 22.40
N LYS A 25 19.95 -5.48 22.51
CA LYS A 25 18.87 -5.15 21.58
C LYS A 25 19.39 -4.71 20.22
N GLU A 26 20.45 -3.90 20.17
CA GLU A 26 21.06 -3.49 18.90
C GLU A 26 21.66 -4.69 18.16
N ASP A 27 22.31 -5.61 18.89
CA ASP A 27 22.79 -6.87 18.32
C ASP A 27 21.64 -7.73 17.80
N PHE A 28 20.48 -7.74 18.49
CA PHE A 28 19.29 -8.46 18.08
C PHE A 28 18.73 -7.92 16.76
N PHE A 29 18.63 -6.60 16.63
CA PHE A 29 18.20 -5.98 15.37
C PHE A 29 19.23 -6.17 14.25
N ALA A 30 20.53 -6.10 14.58
CA ALA A 30 21.60 -6.34 13.61
C ALA A 30 21.59 -7.78 13.10
N ALA A 31 21.39 -8.77 13.96
CA ALA A 31 21.25 -10.17 13.60
C ALA A 31 20.03 -10.40 12.70
N ALA A 32 18.89 -9.77 13.00
CA ALA A 32 17.69 -9.86 12.16
C ALA A 32 17.91 -9.25 10.77
N ARG A 33 18.60 -8.11 10.68
CA ARG A 33 18.96 -7.47 9.40
C ARG A 33 19.91 -8.31 8.56
N LYS A 34 20.80 -9.10 9.22
CA LYS A 34 21.80 -9.97 8.55
C LYS A 34 21.25 -11.35 8.22
N GLY A 35 20.11 -11.74 8.78
CA GLY A 35 19.60 -13.10 8.62
C GLY A 35 20.28 -14.14 9.52
N ASP A 36 20.95 -13.71 10.61
CA ASP A 36 21.72 -14.59 11.49
C ASP A 36 20.81 -15.27 12.52
N VAL A 37 20.33 -16.46 12.14
CA VAL A 37 19.42 -17.28 12.95
C VAL A 37 20.06 -17.70 14.28
N GLU A 38 21.35 -18.05 14.27
CA GLU A 38 22.03 -18.56 15.47
C GLU A 38 22.31 -17.44 16.48
N ALA A 39 22.70 -16.26 16.00
CA ALA A 39 22.83 -15.09 16.86
C ALA A 39 21.48 -14.73 17.51
N LEU A 40 20.39 -14.76 16.75
CA LEU A 40 19.04 -14.49 17.27
C LEU A 40 18.62 -15.50 18.33
N LYS A 41 18.84 -16.80 18.10
CA LYS A 41 18.57 -17.85 19.11
C LYS A 41 19.35 -17.61 20.39
N SER A 42 20.63 -17.27 20.27
CA SER A 42 21.50 -16.99 21.43
C SER A 42 21.02 -15.77 22.22
N LEU A 43 20.63 -14.69 21.53
CA LEU A 43 20.16 -13.47 22.18
C LEU A 43 18.78 -13.66 22.84
N LEU A 44 17.87 -14.41 22.22
CA LEU A 44 16.60 -14.80 22.81
C LEU A 44 16.80 -15.67 24.05
N ALA A 45 17.74 -16.61 24.03
CA ALA A 45 18.11 -17.44 25.21
C ALA A 45 18.71 -16.62 26.35
N LYS A 46 19.35 -15.49 26.07
CA LYS A 46 19.83 -14.50 27.04
C LYS A 46 18.75 -13.57 27.57
N GLY A 47 17.50 -13.73 27.14
CA GLY A 47 16.33 -12.97 27.61
C GLY A 47 16.06 -11.68 26.88
N VAL A 48 16.59 -11.47 25.66
CA VAL A 48 16.16 -10.35 24.81
C VAL A 48 14.70 -10.57 24.43
N ASP A 49 13.86 -9.57 24.66
CA ASP A 49 12.44 -9.62 24.29
C ASP A 49 12.30 -9.63 22.75
N VAL A 50 11.63 -10.64 22.21
CA VAL A 50 11.37 -10.83 20.78
C VAL A 50 10.62 -9.63 20.16
N ASN A 51 9.82 -8.92 20.99
CA ASN A 51 9.04 -7.75 20.62
C ASN A 51 9.73 -6.41 20.93
N SER A 52 11.03 -6.45 21.26
CA SER A 52 11.83 -5.24 21.43
C SER A 52 11.67 -4.32 20.22
N LYS A 53 11.58 -3.01 20.49
CA LYS A 53 11.42 -1.98 19.47
C LYS A 53 12.61 -1.02 19.49
N THR A 54 12.99 -0.57 18.31
CA THR A 54 13.89 0.57 18.15
C THR A 54 13.18 1.87 18.52
N ASN A 55 13.91 2.99 18.57
CA ASN A 55 13.34 4.32 18.77
C ASN A 55 12.28 4.72 17.73
N TYR A 56 12.30 4.07 16.56
CA TYR A 56 11.31 4.24 15.48
C TYR A 56 10.21 3.16 15.50
N GLY A 57 10.11 2.38 16.57
CA GLY A 57 9.09 1.34 16.71
C GLY A 57 9.31 0.10 15.84
N ALA A 58 10.39 0.03 15.07
CA ALA A 58 10.70 -1.13 14.24
C ALA A 58 11.12 -2.31 15.12
N THR A 59 10.70 -3.53 14.73
CA THR A 59 11.05 -4.79 15.43
C THR A 59 12.05 -5.59 14.61
N ALA A 60 12.66 -6.61 15.24
CA ALA A 60 13.49 -7.60 14.53
C ALA A 60 12.71 -8.26 13.38
N LEU A 61 11.40 -8.55 13.59
CA LEU A 61 10.54 -9.10 12.56
C LEU A 61 10.38 -8.15 11.36
N SER A 62 10.21 -6.85 11.60
CA SER A 62 10.13 -5.83 10.52
C SER A 62 11.40 -5.83 9.68
N TYR A 63 12.58 -5.88 10.31
CA TYR A 63 13.86 -5.93 9.60
C TYR A 63 14.04 -7.22 8.80
N ALA A 64 13.71 -8.38 9.38
CA ALA A 64 13.78 -9.65 8.69
C ALA A 64 12.86 -9.68 7.45
N CYS A 65 11.65 -9.09 7.56
CA CYS A 65 10.69 -8.98 6.48
C CYS A 65 11.18 -8.04 5.36
N ASP A 66 11.77 -6.88 5.70
CA ASP A 66 12.35 -5.95 4.70
C ASP A 66 13.54 -6.58 3.95
N ARG A 67 14.27 -7.48 4.60
CA ARG A 67 15.48 -8.12 4.03
C ARG A 67 15.22 -9.49 3.40
N GLY A 68 14.03 -10.04 3.50
CA GLY A 68 13.69 -11.33 2.89
C GLY A 68 14.25 -12.56 3.63
N HIS A 69 14.54 -12.44 4.93
CA HIS A 69 15.13 -13.52 5.71
C HIS A 69 14.06 -14.48 6.25
N THR A 70 13.50 -15.35 5.39
CA THR A 70 12.38 -16.25 5.72
C THR A 70 12.65 -17.10 6.97
N ALA A 71 13.85 -17.67 7.12
CA ALA A 71 14.20 -18.48 8.31
C ALA A 71 14.19 -17.66 9.61
N VAL A 72 14.60 -16.41 9.57
CA VAL A 72 14.52 -15.48 10.71
C VAL A 72 13.08 -15.13 11.01
N VAL A 73 12.28 -14.83 9.99
CA VAL A 73 10.85 -14.54 10.14
C VAL A 73 10.15 -15.71 10.83
N GLN A 74 10.39 -16.93 10.37
CA GLN A 74 9.84 -18.13 10.96
C GLN A 74 10.24 -18.28 12.44
N LEU A 75 11.54 -18.17 12.75
CA LEU A 75 12.03 -18.22 14.11
C LEU A 75 11.34 -17.18 15.02
N LEU A 76 11.27 -15.93 14.57
CA LEU A 76 10.68 -14.84 15.36
C LEU A 76 9.19 -15.08 15.63
N ILE A 77 8.43 -15.56 14.63
CA ILE A 77 7.02 -15.92 14.80
C ILE A 77 6.87 -17.07 15.80
N GLU A 78 7.67 -18.13 15.68
CA GLU A 78 7.69 -19.26 16.64
C GLU A 78 8.02 -18.80 18.07
N LYS A 79 8.78 -17.72 18.25
CA LYS A 79 9.11 -17.12 19.54
C LYS A 79 8.09 -16.07 20.01
N GLY A 80 6.97 -15.91 19.33
CA GLY A 80 5.87 -15.04 19.72
C GLY A 80 6.04 -13.57 19.31
N ALA A 81 6.76 -13.32 18.21
CA ALA A 81 6.81 -11.98 17.63
C ALA A 81 5.43 -11.49 17.20
N ASP A 82 5.10 -10.26 17.51
CA ASP A 82 3.87 -9.60 17.06
C ASP A 82 3.95 -9.31 15.56
N VAL A 83 3.22 -10.11 14.77
CA VAL A 83 3.16 -10.01 13.30
C VAL A 83 2.47 -8.73 12.82
N ASN A 84 1.78 -8.01 13.72
CA ASN A 84 1.06 -6.77 13.43
C ASN A 84 1.71 -5.53 14.09
N ALA A 85 2.91 -5.67 14.67
CA ALA A 85 3.65 -4.56 15.24
C ALA A 85 3.85 -3.45 14.19
N ARG A 86 3.54 -2.20 14.56
CA ARG A 86 3.70 -1.04 13.67
C ARG A 86 4.93 -0.24 14.04
N ASP A 87 5.68 0.20 13.04
CA ASP A 87 6.70 1.23 13.23
C ASP A 87 6.05 2.62 13.34
N SER A 88 6.76 3.56 13.97
CA SER A 88 6.25 4.91 14.22
C SER A 88 6.52 5.88 13.06
N PHE A 89 7.34 5.48 12.07
CA PHE A 89 7.73 6.36 10.98
C PHE A 89 6.76 6.26 9.78
N TYR A 90 6.50 5.03 9.31
CA TYR A 90 5.60 4.76 8.20
C TYR A 90 4.26 4.16 8.63
N ASN A 91 4.08 3.91 9.94
CA ASN A 91 2.96 3.15 10.48
C ASN A 91 2.80 1.77 9.79
N ALA A 92 3.91 1.22 9.29
CA ALA A 92 3.95 -0.02 8.53
C ALA A 92 4.07 -1.24 9.45
N THR A 93 3.42 -2.32 9.06
CA THR A 93 3.55 -3.64 9.69
C THR A 93 4.59 -4.48 8.95
N PRO A 94 5.12 -5.57 9.56
CA PRO A 94 6.09 -6.45 8.91
C PRO A 94 5.66 -6.94 7.52
N ILE A 95 4.36 -7.25 7.34
CA ILE A 95 3.83 -7.72 6.05
C ILE A 95 3.91 -6.66 4.95
N ILE A 96 3.76 -5.38 5.29
CA ILE A 96 3.90 -4.28 4.31
C ILE A 96 5.33 -4.26 3.74
N TRP A 97 6.35 -4.41 4.60
CA TRP A 97 7.74 -4.46 4.15
C TRP A 97 8.02 -5.65 3.23
N ALA A 98 7.52 -6.85 3.61
CA ALA A 98 7.65 -8.05 2.79
C ALA A 98 6.93 -7.91 1.43
N ALA A 99 5.69 -7.39 1.43
CA ALA A 99 4.91 -7.21 0.22
C ALA A 99 5.53 -6.18 -0.73
N GLN A 100 6.05 -5.07 -0.20
CA GLN A 100 6.72 -4.03 -0.98
C GLN A 100 7.98 -4.54 -1.68
N ARG A 101 8.67 -5.50 -1.07
CA ARG A 101 9.85 -6.18 -1.63
C ARG A 101 9.52 -7.39 -2.50
N GLY A 102 8.25 -7.81 -2.55
CA GLY A 102 7.81 -8.97 -3.32
C GLY A 102 8.14 -10.32 -2.70
N PHE A 103 8.47 -10.38 -1.40
CA PHE A 103 8.79 -11.64 -0.71
C PHE A 103 7.52 -12.45 -0.41
N ALA A 104 6.97 -13.08 -1.46
CA ALA A 104 5.69 -13.78 -1.42
C ALA A 104 5.63 -14.88 -0.34
N GLU A 105 6.71 -15.62 -0.14
CA GLU A 105 6.80 -16.66 0.90
C GLU A 105 6.65 -16.07 2.30
N ILE A 106 7.31 -14.94 2.58
CA ILE A 106 7.19 -14.23 3.86
C ILE A 106 5.79 -13.67 4.03
N VAL A 107 5.21 -13.07 2.98
CA VAL A 107 3.83 -12.58 3.00
C VAL A 107 2.87 -13.72 3.32
N LYS A 108 3.05 -14.89 2.66
CA LYS A 108 2.25 -16.08 2.95
C LYS A 108 2.38 -16.50 4.41
N LEU A 109 3.60 -16.63 4.91
CA LEU A 109 3.89 -17.02 6.28
C LEU A 109 3.23 -16.07 7.31
N LEU A 110 3.35 -14.77 7.11
CA LEU A 110 2.74 -13.76 7.98
C LEU A 110 1.21 -13.82 7.97
N LEU A 111 0.58 -13.96 6.78
CA LEU A 111 -0.88 -14.11 6.66
C LEU A 111 -1.38 -15.37 7.34
N ASP A 112 -0.64 -16.49 7.23
CA ASP A 112 -1.00 -17.77 7.86
C ASP A 112 -0.89 -17.69 9.39
N HIS A 113 -0.14 -16.70 9.93
CA HIS A 113 0.01 -16.42 11.38
C HIS A 113 -0.76 -15.15 11.83
N GLY A 114 -1.78 -14.73 11.08
CA GLY A 114 -2.72 -13.69 11.50
C GLY A 114 -2.27 -12.25 11.24
N ALA A 115 -1.32 -12.03 10.33
CA ALA A 115 -1.04 -10.68 9.88
C ALA A 115 -2.26 -10.07 9.16
N THR A 116 -2.54 -8.82 9.48
CA THR A 116 -3.67 -8.07 8.92
C THR A 116 -3.25 -7.16 7.78
N GLY A 117 -4.16 -6.91 6.84
CA GLY A 117 -3.95 -5.98 5.73
C GLY A 117 -4.91 -6.24 4.57
N SER A 118 -4.95 -5.31 3.63
CA SER A 118 -5.79 -5.45 2.44
C SER A 118 -5.11 -6.30 1.38
N LYS A 119 -5.79 -7.35 0.94
CA LYS A 119 -5.34 -8.19 -0.18
C LYS A 119 -5.21 -7.37 -1.47
N ASP A 120 -6.13 -6.43 -1.68
CA ASP A 120 -6.10 -5.48 -2.79
C ASP A 120 -4.81 -4.65 -2.79
N GLN A 121 -4.42 -4.15 -1.61
CA GLN A 121 -3.18 -3.41 -1.44
C GLN A 121 -1.96 -4.27 -1.78
N PHE A 122 -1.93 -5.52 -1.27
CA PHE A 122 -0.80 -6.43 -1.53
C PHE A 122 -0.74 -6.85 -3.00
N LEU A 123 -1.89 -7.07 -3.65
CA LEU A 123 -1.94 -7.30 -5.10
C LEU A 123 -1.33 -6.11 -5.85
N MET A 124 -1.76 -4.89 -5.54
CA MET A 124 -1.24 -3.69 -6.21
C MET A 124 0.25 -3.47 -5.95
N MET A 125 0.75 -3.73 -4.74
CA MET A 125 2.19 -3.73 -4.46
C MET A 125 2.94 -4.74 -5.36
N GLY A 126 2.38 -5.94 -5.51
CA GLY A 126 2.90 -6.95 -6.44
C GLY A 126 2.94 -6.46 -7.88
N VAL A 127 1.87 -5.83 -8.34
CA VAL A 127 1.77 -5.30 -9.71
C VAL A 127 2.77 -4.17 -9.92
N TYR A 128 2.81 -3.15 -9.05
CA TYR A 128 3.75 -2.03 -9.21
C TYR A 128 5.21 -2.44 -9.14
N GLY A 129 5.54 -3.48 -8.35
CA GLY A 129 6.88 -4.02 -8.26
C GLY A 129 7.20 -5.11 -9.30
N HIS A 130 6.23 -5.50 -10.13
CA HIS A 130 6.32 -6.65 -11.05
C HIS A 130 6.76 -7.94 -10.32
N HIS A 131 6.16 -8.18 -9.13
CA HIS A 131 6.46 -9.33 -8.27
C HIS A 131 5.49 -10.47 -8.54
N ASN A 132 5.76 -11.28 -9.57
CA ASN A 132 4.82 -12.31 -10.08
C ASN A 132 4.37 -13.32 -9.02
N GLU A 133 5.26 -13.74 -8.13
CA GLU A 133 4.90 -14.70 -7.06
C GLU A 133 3.95 -14.08 -6.02
N LEU A 134 4.10 -12.79 -5.72
CA LEU A 134 3.19 -12.09 -4.83
C LEU A 134 1.82 -11.88 -5.50
N ILE A 135 1.79 -11.50 -6.78
CA ILE A 135 0.56 -11.38 -7.56
C ILE A 135 -0.18 -12.70 -7.53
N LYS A 136 0.50 -13.80 -7.90
CA LYS A 136 -0.08 -15.14 -7.89
C LYS A 136 -0.62 -15.52 -6.52
N LEU A 137 0.15 -15.32 -5.46
CA LEU A 137 -0.29 -15.59 -4.08
C LEU A 137 -1.59 -14.84 -3.73
N MET A 138 -1.71 -13.57 -4.11
CA MET A 138 -2.89 -12.76 -3.81
C MET A 138 -4.10 -13.24 -4.63
N LEU A 139 -3.92 -13.56 -5.91
CA LEU A 139 -4.97 -14.09 -6.77
C LEU A 139 -5.46 -15.45 -6.30
N ASP A 140 -4.56 -16.37 -5.92
CA ASP A 140 -4.88 -17.70 -5.41
C ASP A 140 -5.65 -17.62 -4.08
N ARG A 141 -5.36 -16.64 -3.23
CA ARG A 141 -6.11 -16.41 -1.98
C ARG A 141 -7.50 -15.80 -2.20
N GLY A 142 -7.74 -15.23 -3.35
CA GLY A 142 -9.03 -14.67 -3.75
C GLY A 142 -9.53 -13.51 -2.88
N GLY A 143 -10.75 -13.05 -3.17
CA GLY A 143 -11.39 -11.95 -2.44
C GLY A 143 -10.84 -10.57 -2.81
N ILE A 144 -10.23 -10.44 -3.99
CA ILE A 144 -9.81 -9.19 -4.58
C ILE A 144 -11.03 -8.51 -5.21
N LEU A 145 -11.16 -7.21 -5.01
CA LEU A 145 -12.25 -6.42 -5.59
C LEU A 145 -12.16 -6.39 -7.12
N PRO A 146 -13.27 -6.48 -7.85
CA PRO A 146 -13.27 -6.40 -9.32
C PRO A 146 -12.60 -5.13 -9.86
N ASP A 147 -12.78 -4.01 -9.18
CA ASP A 147 -12.18 -2.73 -9.57
C ASP A 147 -10.65 -2.76 -9.42
N THR A 148 -10.15 -3.41 -8.36
CA THR A 148 -8.71 -3.63 -8.16
C THR A 148 -8.13 -4.53 -9.25
N LEU A 149 -8.82 -5.61 -9.62
CA LEU A 149 -8.40 -6.49 -10.71
C LEU A 149 -8.34 -5.72 -12.05
N SER A 150 -9.33 -4.88 -12.34
CA SER A 150 -9.37 -4.07 -13.56
C SER A 150 -8.26 -3.02 -13.59
N LEU A 151 -7.98 -2.38 -12.46
CA LEU A 151 -6.87 -1.42 -12.32
C LEU A 151 -5.51 -2.11 -12.48
N ALA A 152 -5.33 -3.26 -11.85
CA ALA A 152 -4.13 -4.08 -11.97
C ALA A 152 -3.88 -4.49 -13.43
N LEU A 153 -4.94 -4.94 -14.13
CA LEU A 153 -4.86 -5.31 -15.53
C LEU A 153 -4.48 -4.12 -16.42
N LYS A 154 -5.11 -2.96 -16.21
CA LYS A 154 -4.75 -1.72 -16.91
C LYS A 154 -3.27 -1.40 -16.73
N GLN A 155 -2.76 -1.44 -15.49
CA GLN A 155 -1.36 -1.18 -15.18
C GLN A 155 -0.42 -2.18 -15.89
N ALA A 156 -0.77 -3.47 -15.93
CA ALA A 156 0.00 -4.49 -16.62
C ALA A 156 0.02 -4.27 -18.14
N GLU A 157 -1.11 -3.89 -18.75
CA GLU A 157 -1.23 -3.62 -20.17
C GLU A 157 -0.46 -2.35 -20.58
N GLU A 158 -0.54 -1.27 -19.80
CA GLU A 158 0.21 -0.03 -20.03
C GLU A 158 1.73 -0.22 -19.97
N ASN A 159 2.20 -1.11 -19.08
CA ASN A 159 3.62 -1.46 -18.96
C ASN A 159 4.04 -2.63 -19.86
N GLN A 160 3.15 -3.18 -20.65
CA GLN A 160 3.40 -4.31 -21.56
C GLN A 160 3.87 -5.60 -20.84
N TRP A 161 3.41 -5.81 -19.59
CA TRP A 161 3.67 -7.03 -18.81
C TRP A 161 2.66 -8.11 -19.16
N ALA A 162 2.92 -8.82 -20.24
CA ALA A 162 1.99 -9.83 -20.77
C ALA A 162 1.72 -10.96 -19.78
N ASP A 163 2.74 -11.41 -19.04
CA ASP A 163 2.65 -12.44 -18.02
C ASP A 163 1.68 -12.04 -16.87
N VAL A 164 1.81 -10.81 -16.37
CA VAL A 164 0.93 -10.26 -15.34
C VAL A 164 -0.48 -10.08 -15.88
N ALA A 165 -0.63 -9.52 -17.08
CA ALA A 165 -1.93 -9.34 -17.71
C ALA A 165 -2.67 -10.69 -17.89
N ASP A 166 -1.97 -11.74 -18.28
CA ASP A 166 -2.53 -13.08 -18.42
C ASP A 166 -2.97 -13.68 -17.08
N MET A 167 -2.17 -13.51 -16.02
CA MET A 167 -2.55 -13.94 -14.67
C MET A 167 -3.83 -13.25 -14.20
N LEU A 168 -3.92 -11.94 -14.39
CA LEU A 168 -5.07 -11.14 -13.98
C LEU A 168 -6.32 -11.49 -14.79
N LYS A 169 -6.22 -11.68 -16.10
CA LYS A 169 -7.33 -12.12 -16.96
C LYS A 169 -7.85 -13.49 -16.54
N LYS A 170 -6.97 -14.44 -16.24
CA LYS A 170 -7.35 -15.77 -15.71
C LYS A 170 -8.07 -15.66 -14.36
N ALA A 171 -7.72 -14.68 -13.53
CA ALA A 171 -8.39 -14.40 -12.27
C ALA A 171 -9.71 -13.62 -12.41
N GLY A 172 -10.14 -13.33 -13.65
CA GLY A 172 -11.41 -12.66 -13.94
C GLY A 172 -11.32 -11.13 -14.06
N ALA A 173 -10.12 -10.57 -14.13
CA ALA A 173 -9.95 -9.15 -14.42
C ALA A 173 -10.57 -8.82 -15.78
N LYS A 174 -11.38 -7.78 -15.82
CA LYS A 174 -11.96 -7.25 -17.06
C LYS A 174 -11.19 -5.99 -17.45
N PRO A 175 -10.88 -5.82 -18.76
CA PRO A 175 -10.33 -4.55 -19.20
C PRO A 175 -11.25 -3.42 -18.76
N ALA A 176 -10.65 -2.31 -18.33
CA ALA A 176 -11.44 -1.11 -18.12
C ALA A 176 -12.22 -0.82 -19.42
N PRO A 177 -13.51 -0.49 -19.34
CA PRO A 177 -14.30 -0.18 -20.52
C PRO A 177 -13.52 0.85 -21.35
N LYS A 178 -13.27 0.53 -22.63
CA LYS A 178 -12.67 1.51 -23.53
C LYS A 178 -13.66 2.66 -23.65
N ALA A 179 -13.21 3.84 -23.27
CA ALA A 179 -14.00 5.05 -23.36
C ALA A 179 -14.05 5.55 -24.83
N ASP A 180 -14.53 4.68 -25.72
CA ASP A 180 -14.73 4.98 -27.14
C ASP A 180 -16.20 5.29 -27.45
N PHE A 181 -17.07 5.24 -26.42
CA PHE A 181 -18.48 5.51 -26.61
C PHE A 181 -18.67 7.00 -26.86
N LYS A 182 -19.24 7.32 -28.02
CA LYS A 182 -19.56 8.71 -28.37
C LYS A 182 -20.99 9.02 -27.93
N VAL A 183 -21.11 9.94 -26.99
CA VAL A 183 -22.38 10.56 -26.62
C VAL A 183 -22.56 11.83 -27.46
N ASP A 184 -23.70 11.99 -28.07
CA ASP A 184 -24.01 13.22 -28.83
C ASP A 184 -24.08 14.43 -27.89
N GLU A 185 -23.77 15.60 -28.42
CA GLU A 185 -23.69 16.83 -27.63
C GLU A 185 -25.05 17.22 -27.01
N ALA A 186 -26.16 16.92 -27.67
CA ALA A 186 -27.47 17.19 -27.10
C ALA A 186 -27.72 16.36 -25.83
N THR A 187 -27.34 15.08 -25.84
CA THR A 187 -27.40 14.21 -24.68
C THR A 187 -26.45 14.70 -23.58
N LEU A 188 -25.20 15.09 -23.91
CA LEU A 188 -24.26 15.63 -22.93
C LEU A 188 -24.77 16.89 -22.23
N LYS A 189 -25.43 17.77 -22.99
CA LYS A 189 -26.10 18.98 -22.44
C LYS A 189 -27.19 18.67 -21.43
N THR A 190 -27.83 17.51 -21.48
CA THR A 190 -28.82 17.11 -20.48
C THR A 190 -28.16 16.83 -19.11
N TYR A 191 -26.86 16.46 -19.09
CA TYR A 191 -26.07 16.19 -17.90
C TYR A 191 -25.38 17.44 -17.33
N GLU A 192 -25.37 18.57 -18.06
CA GLU A 192 -24.83 19.82 -17.52
C GLU A 192 -25.59 20.27 -16.28
N GLY A 193 -24.88 20.84 -15.34
CA GLY A 193 -25.48 21.39 -14.13
C GLY A 193 -24.66 21.17 -12.89
N VAL A 194 -25.25 21.49 -11.75
CA VAL A 194 -24.66 21.34 -10.42
C VAL A 194 -25.34 20.18 -9.71
N TYR A 195 -24.54 19.35 -9.09
CA TYR A 195 -24.97 18.18 -8.32
C TYR A 195 -24.37 18.25 -6.95
N LYS A 196 -25.17 18.01 -5.89
CA LYS A 196 -24.77 18.19 -4.50
C LYS A 196 -24.86 16.89 -3.70
N ASN A 197 -23.82 16.67 -2.89
CA ASN A 197 -23.77 15.65 -1.85
C ASN A 197 -23.27 16.30 -0.56
N ASP A 198 -23.89 16.00 0.57
CA ASP A 198 -23.57 16.65 1.87
C ASP A 198 -22.19 16.26 2.43
N GLN A 199 -21.65 15.13 2.02
CA GLN A 199 -20.34 14.64 2.48
C GLN A 199 -19.17 15.06 1.56
N VAL A 200 -19.43 15.09 0.23
CA VAL A 200 -18.39 15.31 -0.78
C VAL A 200 -18.38 16.76 -1.27
N GLY A 201 -19.53 17.43 -1.25
CA GLY A 201 -19.68 18.81 -1.75
C GLY A 201 -20.41 18.88 -3.09
N GLU A 202 -20.02 19.83 -3.93
CA GLU A 202 -20.70 20.13 -5.21
C GLU A 202 -19.85 19.72 -6.40
N LEU A 203 -20.45 18.94 -7.31
CA LEU A 203 -19.91 18.60 -8.62
C LEU A 203 -20.62 19.44 -9.70
N THR A 204 -19.86 20.11 -10.53
CA THR A 204 -20.39 20.87 -11.69
C THR A 204 -19.94 20.20 -12.98
N PHE A 205 -20.86 20.02 -13.92
CA PHE A 205 -20.57 19.48 -15.25
C PHE A 205 -20.94 20.46 -16.34
N VAL A 206 -20.08 20.57 -17.35
CA VAL A 206 -20.27 21.41 -18.52
C VAL A 206 -19.74 20.74 -19.78
N VAL A 207 -20.33 21.10 -20.93
CA VAL A 207 -19.78 20.80 -22.25
C VAL A 207 -19.02 22.03 -22.74
N LYS A 208 -17.70 21.90 -22.89
CA LYS A 208 -16.85 22.97 -23.38
C LYS A 208 -15.93 22.45 -24.48
N ASP A 209 -15.89 23.13 -25.63
CA ASP A 209 -15.02 22.77 -26.77
C ASP A 209 -15.25 21.31 -27.22
N GLY A 210 -16.51 20.84 -27.19
CA GLY A 210 -16.87 19.47 -27.54
C GLY A 210 -16.46 18.39 -26.50
N LYS A 211 -15.94 18.81 -25.34
CA LYS A 211 -15.57 17.92 -24.24
C LYS A 211 -16.52 18.06 -23.07
N PHE A 212 -16.93 16.92 -22.51
CA PHE A 212 -17.72 16.88 -21.30
C PHE A 212 -16.76 16.82 -20.09
N THR A 213 -16.77 17.86 -19.27
CA THR A 213 -15.84 18.04 -18.15
C THR A 213 -16.61 18.27 -16.87
N GLY A 214 -16.00 17.86 -15.76
CA GLY A 214 -16.56 18.07 -14.43
C GLY A 214 -15.57 18.77 -13.50
N ARG A 215 -16.09 19.32 -12.41
CA ARG A 215 -15.27 19.93 -11.35
C ARG A 215 -15.92 19.71 -9.99
N LEU A 216 -15.16 19.23 -9.03
CA LEU A 216 -15.54 19.31 -7.63
C LEU A 216 -15.22 20.71 -7.10
N ALA A 217 -16.11 21.30 -6.32
CA ALA A 217 -15.92 22.65 -5.79
C ALA A 217 -14.56 22.82 -5.10
N GLY A 218 -13.81 23.85 -5.51
CA GLY A 218 -12.46 24.12 -5.00
C GLY A 218 -11.32 23.32 -5.64
N GLN A 219 -11.61 22.47 -6.64
CA GLN A 219 -10.61 21.69 -7.38
C GLN A 219 -10.54 22.09 -8.84
N ASP A 220 -9.53 21.58 -9.55
CA ASP A 220 -9.39 21.75 -11.00
C ASP A 220 -10.44 20.97 -11.79
N TRP A 221 -10.65 21.34 -13.06
CA TRP A 221 -11.51 20.63 -13.97
C TRP A 221 -10.91 19.28 -14.36
N PHE A 222 -11.71 18.23 -14.32
CA PHE A 222 -11.35 16.90 -14.81
C PHE A 222 -12.07 16.59 -16.12
N THR A 223 -11.43 15.75 -16.93
CA THR A 223 -11.99 15.27 -18.20
C THR A 223 -12.79 14.00 -17.95
N THR A 224 -13.91 13.86 -18.67
CA THR A 224 -14.70 12.62 -18.65
C THR A 224 -14.59 11.88 -19.98
N ALA A 225 -14.69 10.56 -19.90
CA ALA A 225 -14.72 9.70 -21.08
C ALA A 225 -15.91 8.74 -20.97
N ALA A 226 -16.81 8.77 -21.94
CA ALA A 226 -18.04 7.98 -21.89
C ALA A 226 -17.76 6.47 -22.00
N ILE A 227 -18.41 5.68 -21.16
CA ILE A 227 -18.43 4.22 -21.20
C ILE A 227 -19.69 3.74 -21.87
N ASP A 228 -20.79 4.38 -21.58
CA ASP A 228 -22.10 4.19 -22.20
C ASP A 228 -22.84 5.54 -22.26
N LYS A 229 -24.16 5.52 -22.59
CA LYS A 229 -24.94 6.73 -22.76
C LYS A 229 -24.94 7.65 -21.54
N ASN A 230 -24.94 7.10 -20.31
CA ASN A 230 -25.08 7.86 -19.07
C ASN A 230 -23.96 7.61 -18.05
N THR A 231 -22.94 6.83 -18.40
CA THR A 231 -21.82 6.48 -17.52
C THR A 231 -20.51 6.94 -18.11
N PHE A 232 -19.68 7.57 -17.29
CA PHE A 232 -18.41 8.19 -17.68
C PHE A 232 -17.30 7.82 -16.71
N ASN A 233 -16.12 7.56 -17.23
CA ASN A 233 -14.89 7.50 -16.44
C ASN A 233 -14.38 8.92 -16.18
N ILE A 234 -13.75 9.15 -15.03
CA ILE A 234 -12.91 10.33 -14.79
C ILE A 234 -11.50 9.98 -15.27
N VAL A 235 -11.00 10.71 -16.27
CA VAL A 235 -9.71 10.38 -16.92
C VAL A 235 -8.54 10.51 -15.94
N GLU A 236 -8.55 11.56 -15.12
CA GLU A 236 -7.50 11.88 -14.15
C GLU A 236 -7.59 11.05 -12.87
N ALA A 237 -8.68 10.29 -12.64
CA ALA A 237 -8.91 9.46 -11.47
C ALA A 237 -9.19 8.01 -11.86
N ALA A 238 -8.15 7.19 -11.92
CA ALA A 238 -8.28 5.79 -12.30
C ALA A 238 -9.29 5.04 -11.40
N GLY A 239 -10.24 4.34 -12.03
CA GLY A 239 -11.29 3.59 -11.34
C GLY A 239 -12.46 4.44 -10.81
N ALA A 240 -12.44 5.76 -11.01
CA ALA A 240 -13.57 6.61 -10.68
C ALA A 240 -14.57 6.66 -11.85
N THR A 241 -15.84 6.39 -11.56
CA THR A 241 -16.92 6.44 -12.54
C THR A 241 -18.08 7.28 -12.05
N ILE A 242 -18.71 7.98 -12.98
CA ILE A 242 -19.91 8.78 -12.76
C ILE A 242 -21.01 8.18 -13.59
N LYS A 243 -22.15 7.91 -12.96
CA LYS A 243 -23.36 7.49 -13.65
C LYS A 243 -24.48 8.49 -13.38
N PHE A 244 -25.02 9.08 -14.46
CA PHE A 244 -26.17 9.98 -14.34
C PHE A 244 -27.46 9.20 -14.19
N ASN A 245 -28.28 9.60 -13.22
CA ASN A 245 -29.55 8.98 -12.87
C ASN A 245 -30.69 9.84 -13.41
N SER A 246 -31.65 9.21 -14.10
CA SER A 246 -32.77 9.90 -14.70
C SER A 246 -34.11 9.33 -14.27
N GLU A 247 -35.12 10.18 -14.14
CA GLU A 247 -36.53 9.83 -14.00
C GLU A 247 -37.23 10.26 -15.29
N GLY A 248 -37.59 9.30 -16.14
CA GLY A 248 -38.02 9.58 -17.50
C GLY A 248 -36.90 10.24 -18.32
N GLU A 249 -37.17 11.39 -18.90
CA GLU A 249 -36.18 12.17 -19.66
C GLU A 249 -35.37 13.16 -18.78
N LYS A 250 -35.76 13.36 -17.52
CA LYS A 250 -35.14 14.34 -16.64
C LYS A 250 -33.99 13.69 -15.82
N VAL A 251 -32.79 14.27 -15.92
CA VAL A 251 -31.68 13.89 -15.06
C VAL A 251 -31.91 14.48 -13.67
N VAL A 252 -31.99 13.59 -12.64
CA VAL A 252 -32.32 13.98 -11.26
C VAL A 252 -31.11 13.93 -10.33
N GLY A 253 -30.04 13.25 -10.73
CA GLY A 253 -28.84 13.11 -9.90
C GLY A 253 -27.74 12.34 -10.60
N LEU A 254 -26.73 11.99 -9.85
CA LEU A 254 -25.66 11.09 -10.29
C LEU A 254 -25.11 10.24 -9.15
N THR A 255 -24.52 9.12 -9.50
CA THR A 255 -23.76 8.22 -8.63
C THR A 255 -22.29 8.32 -8.99
N LEU A 256 -21.45 8.73 -8.04
CA LEU A 256 -19.98 8.68 -8.14
C LEU A 256 -19.48 7.42 -7.41
N LYS A 257 -18.77 6.56 -8.13
CA LYS A 257 -18.04 5.43 -7.55
C LYS A 257 -16.54 5.71 -7.62
N GLN A 258 -15.84 5.57 -6.49
CA GLN A 258 -14.39 5.74 -6.40
C GLN A 258 -13.81 4.87 -5.30
N THR A 259 -12.85 4.03 -5.61
CA THR A 259 -12.04 3.23 -4.67
C THR A 259 -12.88 2.51 -3.59
N GLY A 260 -13.93 1.80 -4.03
CA GLY A 260 -14.83 1.05 -3.13
C GLY A 260 -15.91 1.88 -2.43
N ASN A 261 -15.91 3.21 -2.58
CA ASN A 261 -16.95 4.10 -2.07
C ASN A 261 -17.95 4.46 -3.16
N THR A 262 -19.19 4.69 -2.74
CA THR A 262 -20.28 5.14 -3.62
C THR A 262 -20.95 6.35 -2.99
N PHE A 263 -21.07 7.42 -3.75
CA PHE A 263 -21.66 8.68 -3.33
C PHE A 263 -22.81 9.05 -4.28
N GLU A 264 -23.97 9.34 -3.69
CA GLU A 264 -25.15 9.79 -4.44
C GLU A 264 -25.25 11.32 -4.37
N PHE A 265 -25.40 11.96 -5.53
CA PHE A 265 -25.56 13.39 -5.68
C PHE A 265 -26.94 13.71 -6.23
N LYS A 266 -27.60 14.71 -5.70
CA LYS A 266 -28.85 15.24 -6.23
C LYS A 266 -28.58 16.44 -7.12
N ARG A 267 -29.30 16.53 -8.24
CA ARG A 267 -29.22 17.69 -9.13
C ARG A 267 -29.80 18.92 -8.43
N VAL A 268 -29.08 20.03 -8.48
CA VAL A 268 -29.57 21.31 -7.99
C VAL A 268 -30.45 21.96 -9.10
N GLU A 269 -31.71 22.19 -8.80
CA GLU A 269 -32.57 22.92 -9.72
C GLU A 269 -32.14 24.40 -9.76
N GLN A 270 -31.81 24.89 -10.95
CA GLN A 270 -31.58 26.32 -11.14
C GLN A 270 -32.95 27.01 -11.07
N LYS A 271 -33.08 27.96 -10.11
CA LYS A 271 -34.27 28.83 -10.02
C LYS A 271 -34.31 29.83 -11.14
#